data_abdb4d87e46b34a6de249abc9d3f7349
#
_entry.id   abdb4d87e46b34a6de249abc9d3f7349
#
_cell.length_a   1.000
_cell.length_b   1.000
_cell.length_c   1.000
_cell.angle_alpha   90.00
_cell.angle_beta   90.00
_cell.angle_gamma   90.00
#
_symmetry.space_group_name_H-M   'P 1'
#
loop_
_entity.id
_entity.type
_entity.pdbx_description
1 polymer ?
#
loop_
_entity_poly.entity_id
_entity_poly.type
_entity_poly.pdbx_seq_one_letter_code
_entity_poly.pdbx_strand_id
1 'polypeptide(L)'
;MSKLPVGIQLYSVREDMSKDMAGTIKAIGAMGYDLVEFAGVFGHTADEVKKMCEDAGVKPISTHVGMNEVAKDFHGIVKLYHDIGCKYFIIPWIDKNYLPGGENYQKFLDEIKELSAECAKYGMKLCY
;
A
#
# COMPACT_ATOMS: atom_id res chain seq x y z
N MET A 1 -22.11 -10.12 19.17
CA MET A 1 -20.81 -9.40 19.02
C MET A 1 -20.57 -9.15 17.54
N SER A 2 -20.25 -7.91 17.16
CA SER A 2 -19.83 -7.64 15.78
C SER A 2 -18.46 -8.31 15.55
N LYS A 3 -18.35 -9.11 14.49
CA LYS A 3 -17.07 -9.71 14.05
C LYS A 3 -16.12 -8.58 13.65
N LEU A 4 -14.93 -8.57 14.19
CA LEU A 4 -13.89 -7.64 13.72
C LEU A 4 -13.50 -8.01 12.29
N PRO A 5 -13.30 -7.02 11.41
CA PRO A 5 -12.83 -7.27 10.06
C PRO A 5 -11.40 -7.83 10.09
N VAL A 6 -11.12 -8.81 9.23
CA VAL A 6 -9.81 -9.43 9.10
C VAL A 6 -9.22 -9.07 7.75
N GLY A 7 -7.98 -8.60 7.75
CA GLY A 7 -7.23 -8.27 6.54
C GLY A 7 -6.06 -9.21 6.28
N ILE A 8 -5.66 -9.27 5.02
CA ILE A 8 -4.43 -9.96 4.60
C ILE A 8 -3.47 -8.97 3.94
N GLN A 9 -2.19 -9.10 4.26
CA GLN A 9 -1.10 -8.41 3.57
C GLN A 9 -0.73 -9.21 2.32
N LEU A 10 -0.90 -8.59 1.15
CA LEU A 10 -0.80 -9.27 -0.17
C LEU A 10 0.62 -9.69 -0.55
N TYR A 11 1.65 -9.21 0.16
CA TYR A 11 3.01 -9.72 0.01
C TYR A 11 3.10 -11.21 0.34
N SER A 12 2.25 -11.71 1.23
CA SER A 12 2.18 -13.12 1.61
C SER A 12 1.82 -14.03 0.43
N VAL A 13 1.11 -13.50 -0.56
CA VAL A 13 0.65 -14.19 -1.77
C VAL A 13 1.20 -13.54 -3.05
N ARG A 14 2.35 -12.84 -2.94
CA ARG A 14 2.94 -12.05 -4.04
C ARG A 14 3.21 -12.83 -5.32
N GLU A 15 3.52 -14.11 -5.20
CA GLU A 15 3.78 -14.98 -6.36
C GLU A 15 2.51 -15.24 -7.16
N ASP A 16 1.40 -15.48 -6.48
CA ASP A 16 0.10 -15.65 -7.13
C ASP A 16 -0.42 -14.31 -7.66
N MET A 17 -0.26 -13.22 -6.88
CA MET A 17 -0.58 -11.86 -7.31
C MET A 17 0.14 -11.48 -8.61
N SER A 18 1.41 -11.85 -8.77
CA SER A 18 2.19 -11.54 -9.98
C SER A 18 1.73 -12.31 -11.22
N LYS A 19 1.12 -13.49 -11.04
CA LYS A 19 0.63 -14.35 -12.12
C LYS A 19 -0.80 -14.01 -12.53
N ASP A 20 -1.67 -13.80 -11.53
CA ASP A 20 -3.10 -13.50 -11.70
C ASP A 20 -3.62 -12.72 -10.50
N MET A 21 -3.48 -11.40 -10.55
CA MET A 21 -3.91 -10.51 -9.47
C MET A 21 -5.42 -10.60 -9.22
N ALA A 22 -6.22 -10.59 -10.28
CA ALA A 22 -7.68 -10.62 -10.17
C ALA A 22 -8.18 -11.94 -9.55
N GLY A 23 -7.66 -13.07 -10.03
CA GLY A 23 -7.99 -14.39 -9.49
C GLY A 23 -7.55 -14.56 -8.04
N THR A 24 -6.38 -14.04 -7.67
CA THR A 24 -5.87 -14.09 -6.30
C THR A 24 -6.72 -13.27 -5.35
N ILE A 25 -7.06 -12.02 -5.68
CA ILE A 25 -7.93 -11.16 -4.88
C ILE A 25 -9.33 -11.80 -4.72
N LYS A 26 -9.87 -12.38 -5.79
CA LYS A 26 -11.14 -13.11 -5.75
C LYS A 26 -11.10 -14.30 -4.79
N ALA A 27 -10.02 -15.09 -4.82
CA ALA A 27 -9.82 -16.22 -3.91
C ALA A 27 -9.75 -15.75 -2.45
N ILE A 28 -9.05 -14.65 -2.18
CA ILE A 28 -8.95 -14.02 -0.85
C ILE A 28 -10.32 -13.63 -0.32
N GLY A 29 -11.16 -12.98 -1.13
CA GLY A 29 -12.55 -12.66 -0.75
C GLY A 29 -13.37 -13.91 -0.45
N ALA A 30 -13.23 -14.95 -1.27
CA ALA A 30 -13.92 -16.24 -1.05
C ALA A 30 -13.48 -16.96 0.23
N MET A 31 -12.25 -16.74 0.71
CA MET A 31 -11.76 -17.26 2.01
C MET A 31 -12.34 -16.50 3.20
N GLY A 32 -13.02 -15.37 2.99
CA GLY A 32 -13.68 -14.60 4.04
C GLY A 32 -12.83 -13.49 4.63
N TYR A 33 -11.78 -13.03 3.95
CA TYR A 33 -11.08 -11.80 4.30
C TYR A 33 -11.93 -10.58 3.93
N ASP A 34 -11.93 -9.58 4.81
CA ASP A 34 -12.69 -8.34 4.65
C ASP A 34 -11.83 -7.21 4.03
N LEU A 35 -10.52 -7.24 4.31
CA LEU A 35 -9.59 -6.17 4.01
C LEU A 35 -8.34 -6.69 3.31
N VAL A 36 -7.71 -5.81 2.52
CA VAL A 36 -6.41 -6.09 1.89
C VAL A 36 -5.44 -4.93 2.10
N GLU A 37 -4.18 -5.29 2.36
CA GLU A 37 -3.04 -4.38 2.34
C GLU A 37 -2.16 -4.71 1.16
N PHE A 38 -1.90 -3.71 0.30
CA PHE A 38 -1.14 -3.89 -0.93
C PHE A 38 0.37 -3.93 -0.69
N ALA A 39 1.06 -4.62 -1.58
CA ALA A 39 2.51 -4.62 -1.76
C ALA A 39 2.82 -4.64 -3.28
N GLY A 40 2.39 -3.59 -3.97
CA GLY A 40 2.45 -3.48 -5.41
C GLY A 40 1.13 -3.78 -6.12
N VAL A 41 1.00 -3.28 -7.34
CA VAL A 41 -0.20 -3.42 -8.19
C VAL A 41 0.10 -4.08 -9.53
N PHE A 42 1.30 -4.57 -9.74
CA PHE A 42 1.72 -5.38 -10.91
C PHE A 42 1.36 -4.78 -12.27
N GLY A 43 1.44 -3.46 -12.39
CA GLY A 43 1.15 -2.72 -13.62
C GLY A 43 -0.32 -2.40 -13.89
N HIS A 44 -1.21 -2.80 -13.00
CA HIS A 44 -2.63 -2.42 -13.09
C HIS A 44 -2.87 -0.97 -12.69
N THR A 45 -3.88 -0.37 -13.30
CA THR A 45 -4.38 0.96 -12.95
C THR A 45 -5.18 0.95 -11.65
N ALA A 46 -5.37 2.12 -11.04
CA ALA A 46 -6.19 2.25 -9.83
C ALA A 46 -7.62 1.74 -10.04
N ASP A 47 -8.23 2.06 -11.18
CA ASP A 47 -9.60 1.66 -11.51
C ASP A 47 -9.73 0.13 -11.66
N GLU A 48 -8.75 -0.51 -12.31
CA GLU A 48 -8.71 -1.97 -12.43
C GLU A 48 -8.59 -2.65 -11.06
N VAL A 49 -7.67 -2.18 -10.21
CA VAL A 49 -7.46 -2.72 -8.86
C VAL A 49 -8.69 -2.52 -8.00
N LYS A 50 -9.29 -1.34 -8.04
CA LYS A 50 -10.51 -1.03 -7.31
C LYS A 50 -11.65 -1.96 -7.72
N LYS A 51 -11.83 -2.17 -9.01
CA LYS A 51 -12.84 -3.11 -9.53
C LYS A 51 -12.58 -4.54 -9.08
N MET A 52 -11.33 -5.02 -9.10
CA MET A 52 -10.98 -6.37 -8.59
C MET A 52 -11.39 -6.54 -7.12
N CYS A 53 -11.15 -5.52 -6.29
CA CYS A 53 -11.53 -5.54 -4.88
C CYS A 53 -13.06 -5.52 -4.70
N GLU A 54 -13.76 -4.68 -5.45
CA GLU A 54 -15.23 -4.61 -5.43
C GLU A 54 -15.87 -5.94 -5.83
N ASP A 55 -15.40 -6.53 -6.92
CA ASP A 55 -15.89 -7.83 -7.42
C ASP A 55 -15.62 -8.98 -6.43
N ALA A 56 -14.56 -8.89 -5.65
CA ALA A 56 -14.18 -9.88 -4.62
C ALA A 56 -14.83 -9.62 -3.25
N GLY A 57 -15.47 -8.47 -3.05
CA GLY A 57 -16.06 -8.07 -1.78
C GLY A 57 -15.05 -7.73 -0.68
N VAL A 58 -13.80 -7.39 -1.04
CA VAL A 58 -12.76 -6.95 -0.10
C VAL A 58 -12.53 -5.45 -0.20
N LYS A 59 -12.04 -4.83 0.87
CA LYS A 59 -11.76 -3.39 0.90
C LYS A 59 -10.27 -3.11 1.02
N PRO A 60 -9.70 -2.24 0.17
CA PRO A 60 -8.38 -1.69 0.38
C PRO A 60 -8.30 -0.92 1.71
N ILE A 61 -7.24 -1.13 2.48
CA ILE A 61 -7.03 -0.38 3.71
C ILE A 61 -5.70 0.36 3.72
N SER A 62 -4.64 -0.29 3.27
CA SER A 62 -3.27 0.22 3.35
C SER A 62 -2.40 -0.33 2.22
N THR A 63 -1.23 0.25 2.08
CA THR A 63 -0.20 -0.21 1.16
C THR A 63 1.18 -0.11 1.78
N HIS A 64 2.03 -1.10 1.51
CA HIS A 64 3.48 -1.02 1.70
C HIS A 64 4.13 -0.48 0.44
N VAL A 65 4.90 0.59 0.56
CA VAL A 65 5.64 1.21 -0.55
C VAL A 65 7.06 1.49 -0.10
N GLY A 66 8.03 0.95 -0.81
CA GLY A 66 9.44 1.21 -0.54
C GLY A 66 9.85 2.63 -0.94
N MET A 67 10.83 3.22 -0.22
CA MET A 67 11.35 4.56 -0.56
C MET A 67 11.89 4.66 -1.99
N ASN A 68 12.38 3.55 -2.56
CA ASN A 68 12.80 3.51 -3.97
C ASN A 68 11.64 3.71 -4.95
N GLU A 69 10.44 3.25 -4.62
CA GLU A 69 9.24 3.46 -5.43
C GLU A 69 8.74 4.89 -5.28
N VAL A 70 8.75 5.41 -4.05
CA VAL A 70 8.43 6.82 -3.76
C VAL A 70 9.34 7.76 -4.55
N ALA A 71 10.64 7.48 -4.60
CA ALA A 71 11.62 8.31 -5.32
C ALA A 71 11.41 8.33 -6.85
N LYS A 72 10.79 7.29 -7.43
CA LYS A 72 10.52 7.21 -8.87
C LYS A 72 9.36 8.09 -9.31
N ASP A 73 8.30 8.14 -8.51
CA ASP A 73 7.09 8.92 -8.80
C ASP A 73 6.39 9.31 -7.50
N PHE A 74 6.94 10.32 -6.85
CA PHE A 74 6.50 10.80 -5.53
C PHE A 74 5.00 11.15 -5.47
N HIS A 75 4.50 11.89 -6.45
CA HIS A 75 3.10 12.30 -6.47
C HIS A 75 2.18 11.21 -7.02
N GLY A 76 2.60 10.54 -8.08
CA GLY A 76 1.80 9.50 -8.74
C GLY A 76 1.57 8.30 -7.86
N ILE A 77 2.59 7.86 -7.08
CA ILE A 77 2.45 6.70 -6.20
C ILE A 77 1.47 6.93 -5.05
N VAL A 78 1.45 8.14 -4.46
CA VAL A 78 0.49 8.50 -3.41
C VAL A 78 -0.92 8.57 -3.98
N LYS A 79 -1.07 9.25 -5.14
CA LYS A 79 -2.36 9.34 -5.83
C LYS A 79 -2.91 7.97 -6.22
N LEU A 80 -2.08 7.08 -6.75
CA LEU A 80 -2.45 5.72 -7.12
C LEU A 80 -3.16 4.99 -5.97
N TYR A 81 -2.53 4.95 -4.80
CA TYR A 81 -3.08 4.24 -3.65
C TYR A 81 -4.26 4.95 -3.00
N HIS A 82 -4.31 6.29 -3.09
CA HIS A 82 -5.52 7.03 -2.74
C HIS A 82 -6.70 6.62 -3.64
N ASP A 83 -6.51 6.62 -4.95
CA ASP A 83 -7.56 6.31 -5.94
C ASP A 83 -8.05 4.85 -5.80
N ILE A 84 -7.18 3.92 -5.41
CA ILE A 84 -7.55 2.54 -5.06
C ILE A 84 -8.44 2.51 -3.80
N GLY A 85 -8.27 3.44 -2.87
CA GLY A 85 -9.06 3.55 -1.64
C GLY A 85 -8.28 3.27 -0.35
N CYS A 86 -6.94 3.23 -0.41
CA CYS A 86 -6.11 3.05 0.78
C CYS A 86 -6.20 4.27 1.70
N LYS A 87 -6.23 4.02 3.01
CA LYS A 87 -6.23 5.05 4.06
C LYS A 87 -4.86 5.27 4.68
N TYR A 88 -4.02 4.26 4.60
CA TYR A 88 -2.68 4.26 5.18
C TYR A 88 -1.65 3.97 4.11
N PHE A 89 -0.60 4.78 4.10
CA PHE A 89 0.57 4.63 3.25
C PHE A 89 1.75 4.28 4.16
N ILE A 90 2.34 3.11 3.99
CA ILE A 90 3.29 2.55 4.95
C ILE A 90 4.64 2.37 4.29
N ILE A 91 5.69 2.93 4.90
CA ILE A 91 7.07 2.61 4.56
C ILE A 91 7.44 1.37 5.36
N PRO A 92 7.64 0.20 4.71
CA PRO A 92 7.77 -1.08 5.44
C PRO A 92 9.12 -1.27 6.10
N TRP A 93 10.16 -0.63 5.59
CA TRP A 93 11.51 -0.64 6.15
C TRP A 93 12.39 0.41 5.47
N ILE A 94 13.52 0.74 6.11
CA ILE A 94 14.56 1.61 5.57
C ILE A 94 15.94 0.99 5.80
N ASP A 95 16.90 1.36 4.92
CA ASP A 95 18.29 0.95 5.10
C ASP A 95 18.89 1.57 6.36
N LYS A 96 19.87 0.88 6.96
CA LYS A 96 20.56 1.33 8.18
C LYS A 96 21.14 2.74 8.10
N ASN A 97 21.53 3.21 6.90
CA ASN A 97 22.07 4.54 6.71
C ASN A 97 21.02 5.65 6.90
N TYR A 98 19.74 5.31 6.88
CA TYR A 98 18.61 6.20 7.13
C TYR A 98 18.09 6.13 8.58
N LEU A 99 18.61 5.21 9.41
CA LEU A 99 18.29 5.13 10.83
C LEU A 99 18.98 6.23 11.64
N PRO A 100 18.52 6.54 12.86
CA PRO A 100 19.21 7.48 13.75
C PRO A 100 20.71 7.18 13.89
N GLY A 101 21.54 8.19 13.57
CA GLY A 101 23.01 8.04 13.53
C GLY A 101 23.58 7.61 12.18
N GLY A 102 22.77 7.26 11.21
CA GLY A 102 23.18 7.02 9.83
C GLY A 102 23.44 8.32 9.07
N GLU A 103 24.30 8.25 8.04
CA GLU A 103 24.72 9.43 7.25
C GLU A 103 23.56 10.11 6.51
N ASN A 104 22.52 9.37 6.15
CA ASN A 104 21.35 9.86 5.41
C ASN A 104 20.12 10.10 6.30
N TYR A 105 20.27 10.06 7.62
CA TYR A 105 19.13 10.18 8.53
C TYR A 105 18.37 11.50 8.37
N GLN A 106 19.09 12.63 8.26
CA GLN A 106 18.43 13.93 8.10
C GLN A 106 17.69 14.04 6.77
N LYS A 107 18.30 13.52 5.69
CA LYS A 107 17.65 13.45 4.36
C LYS A 107 16.35 12.65 4.42
N PHE A 108 16.38 11.51 5.09
CA PHE A 108 15.17 10.68 5.27
C PHE A 108 14.07 11.41 6.03
N LEU A 109 14.42 12.14 7.10
CA LEU A 109 13.44 12.93 7.85
C LEU A 109 12.76 14.00 6.98
N ASP A 110 13.52 14.65 6.11
CA ASP A 110 12.98 15.68 5.21
C ASP A 110 12.06 15.03 4.15
N GLU A 111 12.46 13.92 3.55
CA GLU A 111 11.65 13.15 2.60
C GLU A 111 10.34 12.63 3.25
N ILE A 112 10.40 12.14 4.49
CA ILE A 112 9.21 11.68 5.24
C ILE A 112 8.25 12.83 5.55
N LYS A 113 8.74 14.03 5.87
CA LYS A 113 7.88 15.20 6.08
C LYS A 113 7.14 15.58 4.80
N GLU A 114 7.83 15.60 3.66
CA GLU A 114 7.22 15.88 2.36
C GLU A 114 6.19 14.80 1.98
N LEU A 115 6.53 13.53 2.18
CA LEU A 115 5.63 12.42 1.91
C LEU A 115 4.38 12.45 2.81
N SER A 116 4.56 12.78 4.08
CA SER A 116 3.44 12.95 5.02
C SER A 116 2.50 14.07 4.60
N ALA A 117 3.06 15.20 4.14
CA ALA A 117 2.28 16.32 3.62
C ALA A 117 1.52 15.95 2.33
N GLU A 118 2.16 15.17 1.44
CA GLU A 118 1.52 14.67 0.22
C GLU A 118 0.36 13.71 0.55
N CYS A 119 0.57 12.75 1.43
CA CYS A 119 -0.48 11.84 1.90
C CYS A 119 -1.67 12.62 2.51
N ALA A 120 -1.38 13.65 3.31
CA ALA A 120 -2.40 14.46 3.97
C ALA A 120 -3.32 15.21 2.99
N LYS A 121 -2.83 15.60 1.81
CA LYS A 121 -3.65 16.21 0.74
C LYS A 121 -4.81 15.31 0.32
N TYR A 122 -4.63 14.01 0.41
CA TYR A 122 -5.61 12.99 0.06
C TYR A 122 -6.31 12.37 1.28
N GLY A 123 -6.09 12.93 2.48
CA GLY A 123 -6.66 12.39 3.71
C GLY A 123 -6.06 11.04 4.14
N MET A 124 -4.93 10.64 3.56
CA MET A 124 -4.19 9.44 3.93
C MET A 124 -3.23 9.73 5.09
N LYS A 125 -2.91 8.70 5.87
CA LYS A 125 -1.91 8.75 6.94
C LYS A 125 -0.66 8.01 6.52
N LEU A 126 0.50 8.67 6.68
CA LEU A 126 1.79 8.02 6.54
C LEU A 126 2.11 7.24 7.82
N CYS A 127 2.60 6.02 7.66
CA CYS A 127 2.99 5.10 8.72
C CYS A 127 4.38 4.48 8.44
N TYR A 128 4.97 3.89 9.49
CA TYR A 128 6.22 3.14 9.43
C TYR A 128 6.07 1.80 10.16
#